data_4a6355dd34d6485d8418e8b0c9718157
#
_entry.id   4a6355dd34d6485d8418e8b0c9718157
#
_cell.length_a   1.000
_cell.length_b   1.000
_cell.length_c   1.000
_cell.angle_alpha   90.00
_cell.angle_beta   90.00
_cell.angle_gamma   90.00
#
_symmetry.space_group_name_H-M   'P 1'
#
loop_
_entity.id
_entity.type
_entity.pdbx_description
1 polymer ?
#
loop_
_entity_poly.entity_id
_entity_poly.type
_entity_poly.pdbx_seq_one_letter_code
_entity_poly.pdbx_strand_id
1 'polypeptide(L)'
;MLIRRASRCKQRRRVVPRPSAGTCQARAALCWAAVPAQPVPMRTIRIHVDQPLAVSGEPNLPPQAAEHVARVLRMNPGDPLTLFNGDGHDYAAVIVAVGKREVTVRVESKQALQNESPLPLTLAQGVARGEKMDLIVQKATELGVARIVPLLTERSEVKLDAARAEKRLAHWRAVVASACEQSGRARLPEIAPALPLAAWLDTLAGDGALRLALLPAASRSSRELRFTAAGGLLVVGPEGGLGERDIGALTAAGFDGLRLGPRILRTETAGLAALAALQALHGDG
;
A
#
# COMPACT_ATOMS: atom_id res chain seq x y z
N MET A 1 -69.50 -37.24 -21.20
CA MET A 1 -69.44 -37.57 -22.63
C MET A 1 -68.57 -36.48 -23.27
N LEU A 2 -67.39 -36.80 -23.65
CA LEU A 2 -66.51 -36.29 -24.72
C LEU A 2 -65.06 -36.42 -24.32
N ILE A 3 -64.52 -37.43 -24.91
CA ILE A 3 -63.08 -37.80 -24.91
C ILE A 3 -62.32 -36.81 -25.80
N ARG A 4 -61.22 -36.28 -25.32
CA ARG A 4 -60.22 -35.63 -26.21
C ARG A 4 -58.88 -36.34 -26.15
N ARG A 5 -58.47 -36.80 -27.32
CA ARG A 5 -57.30 -37.56 -27.67
C ARG A 5 -56.00 -36.80 -27.39
N ALA A 6 -55.02 -37.55 -26.81
CA ALA A 6 -53.65 -37.11 -26.71
C ALA A 6 -52.94 -37.27 -28.07
N SER A 7 -52.39 -36.21 -28.58
CA SER A 7 -51.48 -36.19 -29.75
C SER A 7 -50.04 -36.40 -29.30
N ARG A 8 -49.45 -37.51 -29.71
CA ARG A 8 -48.03 -37.79 -29.54
C ARG A 8 -47.21 -36.95 -30.49
N CYS A 9 -46.44 -36.00 -29.98
CA CYS A 9 -45.39 -35.29 -30.73
C CYS A 9 -44.13 -36.18 -30.82
N LYS A 10 -43.78 -36.61 -32.03
CA LYS A 10 -42.57 -37.34 -32.33
C LYS A 10 -41.38 -36.36 -32.32
N GLN A 11 -40.56 -36.44 -31.29
CA GLN A 11 -39.25 -35.76 -31.29
C GLN A 11 -38.31 -36.40 -32.33
N ARG A 12 -38.04 -35.72 -33.41
CA ARG A 12 -36.97 -36.04 -34.35
C ARG A 12 -35.62 -35.73 -33.70
N ARG A 13 -34.81 -36.77 -33.43
CA ARG A 13 -33.40 -36.63 -33.07
C ARG A 13 -32.65 -36.00 -34.23
N ARG A 14 -32.13 -34.76 -34.03
CA ARG A 14 -31.13 -34.18 -34.92
C ARG A 14 -29.82 -34.93 -34.70
N VAL A 15 -29.34 -35.60 -35.73
CA VAL A 15 -28.00 -36.16 -35.79
C VAL A 15 -27.04 -35.00 -36.03
N VAL A 16 -26.18 -34.73 -35.06
CA VAL A 16 -25.08 -33.77 -35.24
C VAL A 16 -23.91 -34.51 -35.90
N PRO A 17 -23.39 -34.04 -37.04
CA PRO A 17 -22.24 -34.69 -37.68
C PRO A 17 -20.99 -34.53 -36.84
N ARG A 18 -20.24 -35.61 -36.66
CA ARG A 18 -18.90 -35.60 -36.06
C ARG A 18 -17.93 -34.82 -36.93
N PRO A 19 -17.12 -33.88 -36.38
CA PRO A 19 -16.06 -33.27 -37.14
C PRO A 19 -14.98 -34.31 -37.47
N SER A 20 -14.56 -34.34 -38.76
CA SER A 20 -13.49 -35.14 -39.29
C SER A 20 -12.16 -34.80 -38.62
N ALA A 21 -11.35 -35.84 -38.38
CA ALA A 21 -9.96 -35.72 -37.95
C ALA A 21 -9.14 -34.98 -39.02
N GLY A 22 -8.86 -33.73 -38.80
CA GLY A 22 -8.03 -32.86 -39.65
C GLY A 22 -7.24 -31.91 -38.74
N THR A 23 -5.95 -32.20 -38.67
CA THR A 23 -4.85 -31.28 -38.30
C THR A 23 -4.98 -30.49 -36.98
N CYS A 24 -4.62 -31.16 -35.92
CA CYS A 24 -4.17 -30.49 -34.69
C CYS A 24 -2.73 -30.00 -34.93
N GLN A 25 -2.58 -28.80 -35.45
CA GLN A 25 -1.29 -28.11 -35.50
C GLN A 25 -1.39 -26.80 -34.75
N ALA A 26 -0.41 -26.59 -33.85
CA ALA A 26 -0.06 -25.36 -33.13
C ALA A 26 -0.98 -24.95 -31.96
N ARG A 27 -1.10 -25.77 -30.92
CA ARG A 27 -1.06 -25.22 -29.58
C ARG A 27 0.40 -24.83 -29.34
N ALA A 28 0.68 -23.52 -29.45
CA ALA A 28 1.91 -22.95 -28.96
C ALA A 28 1.99 -23.30 -27.45
N ALA A 29 2.81 -24.30 -27.15
CA ALA A 29 3.29 -24.50 -25.79
C ALA A 29 4.00 -23.18 -25.45
N LEU A 30 3.40 -22.38 -24.58
CA LEU A 30 4.12 -21.35 -23.83
C LEU A 30 5.21 -22.13 -23.08
N CYS A 31 6.38 -22.27 -23.74
CA CYS A 31 7.60 -22.63 -23.07
C CYS A 31 7.84 -21.51 -22.06
N TRP A 32 7.50 -21.78 -20.82
CA TRP A 32 8.02 -21.03 -19.69
C TRP A 32 9.54 -21.28 -19.75
N ALA A 33 10.24 -20.40 -20.48
CA ALA A 33 11.69 -20.38 -20.43
C ALA A 33 12.03 -20.23 -18.94
N ALA A 34 12.64 -21.26 -18.36
CA ALA A 34 13.13 -21.21 -17.00
C ALA A 34 14.10 -20.03 -16.94
N VAL A 35 13.62 -18.90 -16.43
CA VAL A 35 14.51 -17.79 -16.03
C VAL A 35 15.50 -18.44 -15.06
N PRO A 36 16.81 -18.41 -15.34
CA PRO A 36 17.78 -18.99 -14.43
C PRO A 36 17.51 -18.38 -13.07
N ALA A 37 17.26 -19.24 -12.07
CA ALA A 37 17.05 -18.82 -10.70
C ALA A 37 18.31 -18.04 -10.29
N GLN A 38 18.20 -16.72 -10.29
CA GLN A 38 19.24 -15.90 -9.67
C GLN A 38 19.25 -16.31 -8.20
N PRO A 39 20.43 -16.52 -7.58
CA PRO A 39 20.49 -16.81 -6.18
C PRO A 39 19.71 -15.71 -5.47
N VAL A 40 18.63 -16.08 -4.79
CA VAL A 40 17.86 -15.14 -3.97
C VAL A 40 18.89 -14.58 -2.99
N PRO A 41 19.21 -13.28 -3.03
CA PRO A 41 20.21 -12.73 -2.14
C PRO A 41 19.72 -13.03 -0.72
N MET A 42 20.60 -13.58 0.09
CA MET A 42 20.30 -13.87 1.50
C MET A 42 19.71 -12.58 2.08
N ARG A 43 18.47 -12.65 2.57
CA ARG A 43 17.69 -11.47 2.97
C ARG A 43 18.46 -10.69 4.01
N THR A 44 19.15 -9.64 3.59
CA THR A 44 19.93 -8.78 4.47
C THR A 44 18.97 -8.09 5.43
N ILE A 45 19.30 -8.11 6.71
CA ILE A 45 18.50 -7.41 7.73
C ILE A 45 18.57 -5.92 7.45
N ARG A 46 17.43 -5.28 7.30
CA ARG A 46 17.30 -3.84 7.06
C ARG A 46 16.80 -3.16 8.31
N ILE A 47 17.44 -2.06 8.69
CA ILE A 47 17.13 -1.29 9.90
C ILE A 47 17.00 0.19 9.54
N HIS A 48 15.88 0.78 9.91
CA HIS A 48 15.67 2.23 9.82
C HIS A 48 16.39 2.95 10.97
N VAL A 49 17.09 4.03 10.63
CA VAL A 49 17.75 4.91 11.62
C VAL A 49 17.46 6.36 11.30
N ASP A 50 16.91 7.08 12.27
CA ASP A 50 16.59 8.52 12.14
C ASP A 50 17.83 9.35 12.47
N GLN A 51 18.87 9.19 11.64
CA GLN A 51 20.14 9.95 11.75
C GLN A 51 20.86 10.00 10.41
N PRO A 52 21.72 11.02 10.17
CA PRO A 52 22.55 11.07 8.99
C PRO A 52 23.52 9.89 8.92
N LEU A 53 23.70 9.33 7.73
CA LEU A 53 24.63 8.24 7.45
C LEU A 53 25.67 8.70 6.43
N ALA A 54 26.93 8.32 6.65
CA ALA A 54 28.04 8.61 5.75
C ALA A 54 28.90 7.36 5.57
N VAL A 55 29.38 7.14 4.34
CA VAL A 55 30.32 6.05 4.03
C VAL A 55 31.60 6.23 4.84
N SER A 56 32.15 5.14 5.34
CA SER A 56 33.31 5.08 6.26
C SER A 56 33.04 5.67 7.65
N GLY A 57 31.81 6.08 7.96
CA GLY A 57 31.41 6.50 9.30
C GLY A 57 31.17 5.30 10.22
N GLU A 58 31.37 5.50 11.52
CA GLU A 58 31.08 4.51 12.57
C GLU A 58 30.04 5.04 13.56
N PRO A 59 28.77 5.21 13.13
CA PRO A 59 27.73 5.71 14.02
C PRO A 59 27.31 4.65 15.04
N ASN A 60 26.91 5.13 16.23
CA ASN A 60 26.08 4.34 17.14
C ASN A 60 24.64 4.34 16.65
N LEU A 61 24.01 3.16 16.69
CA LEU A 61 22.58 3.05 16.33
C LEU A 61 21.72 3.77 17.39
N PRO A 62 20.60 4.38 16.99
CA PRO A 62 19.61 4.91 17.93
C PRO A 62 19.17 3.82 18.92
N PRO A 63 18.75 4.17 20.15
CA PRO A 63 18.47 3.18 21.21
C PRO A 63 17.49 2.08 20.80
N GLN A 64 16.44 2.41 20.05
CA GLN A 64 15.44 1.42 19.57
C GLN A 64 16.06 0.45 18.56
N ALA A 65 16.83 0.95 17.61
CA ALA A 65 17.52 0.14 16.61
C ALA A 65 18.59 -0.73 17.26
N ALA A 66 19.37 -0.20 18.22
CA ALA A 66 20.36 -0.95 18.98
C ALA A 66 19.72 -2.09 19.79
N GLU A 67 18.59 -1.82 20.46
CA GLU A 67 17.85 -2.86 21.19
C GLU A 67 17.30 -3.94 20.24
N HIS A 68 16.76 -3.55 19.09
CA HIS A 68 16.27 -4.48 18.07
C HIS A 68 17.39 -5.40 17.55
N VAL A 69 18.53 -4.83 17.17
CA VAL A 69 19.71 -5.57 16.67
C VAL A 69 20.28 -6.52 17.74
N ALA A 70 20.49 -6.02 18.96
CA ALA A 70 21.15 -6.80 20.00
C ALA A 70 20.25 -7.85 20.66
N ARG A 71 18.97 -7.51 20.95
CA ARG A 71 18.09 -8.36 21.75
C ARG A 71 17.12 -9.19 20.92
N VAL A 72 16.54 -8.62 19.86
CA VAL A 72 15.55 -9.30 19.03
C VAL A 72 16.25 -10.14 17.97
N LEU A 73 17.13 -9.52 17.20
CA LEU A 73 17.86 -10.18 16.11
C LEU A 73 19.10 -10.93 16.59
N ARG A 74 19.62 -10.60 17.76
CA ARG A 74 20.79 -11.24 18.40
C ARG A 74 22.01 -11.27 17.50
N MET A 75 22.25 -10.17 16.80
CA MET A 75 23.38 -10.02 15.89
C MET A 75 24.68 -9.80 16.67
N ASN A 76 25.80 -10.18 16.07
CA ASN A 76 27.12 -10.15 16.66
C ASN A 76 28.06 -9.20 15.90
N PRO A 77 29.18 -8.77 16.48
CA PRO A 77 30.25 -8.11 15.74
C PRO A 77 30.68 -8.92 14.51
N GLY A 78 30.80 -8.28 13.37
CA GLY A 78 31.05 -8.90 12.07
C GLY A 78 29.83 -9.22 11.23
N ASP A 79 28.62 -9.23 11.81
CA ASP A 79 27.40 -9.50 11.03
C ASP A 79 27.07 -8.30 10.11
N PRO A 80 26.68 -8.58 8.86
CA PRO A 80 26.27 -7.54 7.91
C PRO A 80 24.80 -7.12 8.13
N LEU A 81 24.52 -5.84 7.91
CA LEU A 81 23.17 -5.30 7.88
C LEU A 81 23.08 -4.17 6.86
N THR A 82 21.86 -3.81 6.51
CA THR A 82 21.58 -2.62 5.69
C THR A 82 20.92 -1.56 6.56
N LEU A 83 21.43 -0.35 6.55
CA LEU A 83 20.79 0.80 7.16
C LEU A 83 20.12 1.65 6.09
N PHE A 84 19.06 2.36 6.47
CA PHE A 84 18.49 3.43 5.65
C PHE A 84 17.87 4.50 6.57
N ASN A 85 17.81 5.75 6.09
CA ASN A 85 17.35 6.89 6.88
C ASN A 85 16.25 7.70 6.17
N GLY A 86 15.65 7.17 5.11
CA GLY A 86 14.59 7.85 4.36
C GLY A 86 15.06 8.71 3.19
N ASP A 87 16.35 8.83 2.95
CA ASP A 87 16.93 9.63 1.87
C ASP A 87 16.90 8.97 0.48
N GLY A 88 16.37 7.75 0.40
CA GLY A 88 16.27 6.97 -0.83
C GLY A 88 17.49 6.09 -1.12
N HIS A 89 18.33 5.85 -0.13
CA HIS A 89 19.53 5.00 -0.26
C HIS A 89 19.54 3.90 0.79
N ASP A 90 20.13 2.78 0.39
CA ASP A 90 20.60 1.73 1.29
C ASP A 90 22.06 1.94 1.60
N TYR A 91 22.42 1.73 2.85
CA TYR A 91 23.77 1.80 3.36
C TYR A 91 24.16 0.42 3.87
N ALA A 92 25.04 -0.27 3.13
CA ALA A 92 25.60 -1.52 3.63
C ALA A 92 26.53 -1.23 4.80
N ALA A 93 26.36 -1.96 5.88
CA ALA A 93 27.12 -1.78 7.10
C ALA A 93 27.45 -3.11 7.77
N VAL A 94 28.45 -3.09 8.63
CA VAL A 94 28.88 -4.23 9.47
C VAL A 94 28.87 -3.80 10.92
N ILE A 95 28.41 -4.67 11.81
CA ILE A 95 28.45 -4.44 13.25
C ILE A 95 29.93 -4.48 13.73
N VAL A 96 30.33 -3.41 14.35
CA VAL A 96 31.71 -3.31 14.95
C VAL A 96 31.68 -3.76 16.40
N ALA A 97 30.71 -3.32 17.17
CA ALA A 97 30.60 -3.63 18.58
C ALA A 97 29.13 -3.71 19.05
N VAL A 98 28.87 -4.64 19.96
CA VAL A 98 27.57 -4.79 20.64
C VAL A 98 27.80 -4.66 22.14
N GLY A 99 27.35 -3.54 22.71
CA GLY A 99 27.35 -3.28 24.14
C GLY A 99 26.00 -3.58 24.80
N LYS A 100 25.87 -3.25 26.10
CA LYS A 100 24.59 -3.46 26.83
C LYS A 100 23.42 -2.62 26.29
N ARG A 101 23.69 -1.42 25.77
CA ARG A 101 22.70 -0.44 25.26
C ARG A 101 23.12 0.26 23.98
N GLU A 102 24.27 -0.07 23.46
CA GLU A 102 24.87 0.58 22.30
C GLU A 102 25.30 -0.48 21.28
N VAL A 103 25.06 -0.19 20.03
CA VAL A 103 25.53 -0.98 18.90
C VAL A 103 26.24 -0.01 17.96
N THR A 104 27.52 -0.23 17.74
CA THR A 104 28.32 0.55 16.79
C THR A 104 28.39 -0.21 15.48
N VAL A 105 28.18 0.47 14.38
CA VAL A 105 28.27 -0.10 13.03
C VAL A 105 29.24 0.72 12.20
N ARG A 106 29.90 0.09 11.23
CA ARG A 106 30.68 0.78 10.20
C ARG A 106 29.94 0.71 8.88
N VAL A 107 29.71 1.88 8.28
CA VAL A 107 29.06 2.02 6.98
C VAL A 107 30.10 1.80 5.89
N GLU A 108 29.90 0.80 5.03
CA GLU A 108 30.88 0.39 4.01
C GLU A 108 30.57 1.00 2.63
N SER A 109 29.30 1.07 2.27
CA SER A 109 28.89 1.61 0.97
C SER A 109 27.51 2.25 1.02
N LYS A 110 27.18 3.02 -0.01
CA LYS A 110 25.88 3.68 -0.22
C LYS A 110 25.36 3.35 -1.61
N GLN A 111 24.11 2.95 -1.73
CA GLN A 111 23.44 2.63 -2.98
C GLN A 111 22.09 3.32 -3.08
N ALA A 112 21.85 4.08 -4.15
CA ALA A 112 20.54 4.64 -4.44
C ALA A 112 19.56 3.54 -4.87
N LEU A 113 18.33 3.58 -4.35
CA LEU A 113 17.27 2.66 -4.76
C LEU A 113 16.29 3.33 -5.72
N GLN A 114 15.82 2.55 -6.70
CA GLN A 114 14.87 2.97 -7.74
C GLN A 114 13.60 2.11 -7.62
N ASN A 115 13.03 2.05 -6.43
CA ASN A 115 11.87 1.19 -6.12
C ASN A 115 10.66 1.98 -5.58
N GLU A 116 10.64 3.28 -5.80
CA GLU A 116 9.46 4.10 -5.52
C GLU A 116 8.58 4.17 -6.76
N SER A 117 7.27 4.09 -6.56
CA SER A 117 6.33 4.19 -7.66
C SER A 117 6.40 5.56 -8.36
N PRO A 118 6.35 5.59 -9.71
CA PRO A 118 6.26 6.84 -10.47
C PRO A 118 4.90 7.55 -10.30
N LEU A 119 3.89 6.87 -9.73
CA LEU A 119 2.57 7.43 -9.42
C LEU A 119 2.48 7.80 -7.94
N PRO A 120 2.70 9.06 -7.55
CA PRO A 120 2.60 9.47 -6.16
C PRO A 120 1.13 9.51 -5.73
N LEU A 121 0.73 8.59 -4.84
CA LEU A 121 -0.61 8.53 -4.28
C LEU A 121 -0.61 8.95 -2.81
N THR A 122 -1.53 9.84 -2.46
CA THR A 122 -1.87 10.15 -1.06
C THR A 122 -3.11 9.38 -0.66
N LEU A 123 -3.00 8.58 0.40
CA LEU A 123 -4.14 7.92 1.04
C LEU A 123 -4.66 8.77 2.19
N ALA A 124 -5.79 9.42 2.01
CA ALA A 124 -6.52 10.15 3.04
C ALA A 124 -7.57 9.20 3.65
N GLN A 125 -7.22 8.62 4.79
CA GLN A 125 -7.94 7.51 5.41
C GLN A 125 -8.72 7.97 6.63
N GLY A 126 -10.05 7.80 6.63
CA GLY A 126 -10.84 7.92 7.84
C GLY A 126 -10.30 7.00 8.93
N VAL A 127 -9.98 7.55 10.12
CA VAL A 127 -9.32 6.79 11.18
C VAL A 127 -10.15 5.57 11.57
N ALA A 128 -9.61 4.39 11.28
CA ALA A 128 -10.21 3.11 11.62
C ALA A 128 -9.89 2.72 13.08
N ARG A 129 -10.72 1.85 13.67
CA ARG A 129 -10.59 1.38 15.05
C ARG A 129 -9.49 0.34 15.21
N GLY A 130 -8.82 0.37 16.38
CA GLY A 130 -7.87 -0.66 16.80
C GLY A 130 -6.75 -0.90 15.80
N GLU A 131 -6.41 -2.16 15.61
CA GLU A 131 -5.31 -2.63 14.75
C GLU A 131 -5.58 -2.45 13.25
N LYS A 132 -6.81 -2.12 12.86
CA LYS A 132 -7.12 -1.91 11.43
C LYS A 132 -6.35 -0.74 10.84
N MET A 133 -6.19 0.35 11.60
CA MET A 133 -5.40 1.48 11.12
C MET A 133 -3.93 1.10 10.95
N ASP A 134 -3.38 0.28 11.82
CA ASP A 134 -2.01 -0.22 11.73
C ASP A 134 -1.84 -1.09 10.46
N LEU A 135 -2.80 -1.98 10.19
CA LEU A 135 -2.84 -2.78 8.96
C LEU A 135 -2.89 -1.89 7.71
N ILE A 136 -3.74 -0.85 7.72
CA ILE A 136 -3.85 0.09 6.60
C ILE A 136 -2.51 0.80 6.38
N VAL A 137 -1.91 1.35 7.42
CA VAL A 137 -0.62 2.06 7.34
C VAL A 137 0.48 1.12 6.82
N GLN A 138 0.57 -0.08 7.39
CA GLN A 138 1.55 -1.08 6.98
C GLN A 138 1.41 -1.43 5.48
N LYS A 139 0.22 -1.85 5.07
CA LYS A 139 0.01 -2.34 3.71
C LYS A 139 -0.01 -1.22 2.67
N ALA A 140 -0.48 -0.02 3.02
CA ALA A 140 -0.35 1.14 2.13
C ALA A 140 1.12 1.49 1.88
N THR A 141 1.98 1.38 2.91
CA THR A 141 3.43 1.57 2.76
C THR A 141 4.03 0.54 1.82
N GLU A 142 3.71 -0.75 1.99
CA GLU A 142 4.15 -1.83 1.10
C GLU A 142 3.69 -1.65 -0.35
N LEU A 143 2.50 -1.05 -0.56
CA LEU A 143 1.91 -0.76 -1.87
C LEU A 143 2.39 0.56 -2.50
N GLY A 144 3.45 1.16 -1.99
CA GLY A 144 4.06 2.32 -2.62
C GLY A 144 3.34 3.65 -2.39
N VAL A 145 2.50 3.78 -1.35
CA VAL A 145 1.89 5.07 -1.02
C VAL A 145 2.97 6.14 -0.76
N ALA A 146 2.77 7.36 -1.26
CA ALA A 146 3.69 8.47 -1.03
C ALA A 146 3.39 9.21 0.28
N ARG A 147 2.10 9.31 0.65
CA ARG A 147 1.64 10.02 1.85
C ARG A 147 0.38 9.38 2.42
N ILE A 148 0.27 9.35 3.75
CA ILE A 148 -0.92 8.92 4.48
C ILE A 148 -1.44 10.08 5.33
N VAL A 149 -2.73 10.38 5.21
CA VAL A 149 -3.40 11.42 5.98
C VAL A 149 -4.56 10.80 6.75
N PRO A 150 -4.40 10.57 8.07
CA PRO A 150 -5.49 10.10 8.90
C PRO A 150 -6.54 11.21 9.06
N LEU A 151 -7.82 10.91 8.75
CA LEU A 151 -8.92 11.88 8.75
C LEU A 151 -9.93 11.58 9.86
N LEU A 152 -10.36 12.62 10.53
CA LEU A 152 -11.54 12.62 11.41
C LEU A 152 -12.74 13.07 10.57
N THR A 153 -13.64 12.14 10.28
CA THR A 153 -14.84 12.33 9.44
C THR A 153 -16.09 12.32 10.31
N GLU A 154 -17.25 12.67 9.74
CA GLU A 154 -18.55 12.72 10.43
C GLU A 154 -18.86 11.42 11.19
N ARG A 155 -18.51 10.26 10.59
CA ARG A 155 -18.79 8.93 11.16
C ARG A 155 -17.58 8.28 11.82
N SER A 156 -16.53 9.06 12.10
CA SER A 156 -15.38 8.57 12.87
C SER A 156 -15.78 8.37 14.33
N GLU A 157 -15.68 7.15 14.82
CA GLU A 157 -15.97 6.83 16.23
C GLU A 157 -14.76 7.05 17.15
N VAL A 158 -13.59 7.22 16.57
CA VAL A 158 -12.35 7.44 17.29
C VAL A 158 -12.24 8.91 17.66
N LYS A 159 -12.34 9.19 18.96
CA LYS A 159 -12.07 10.52 19.51
C LYS A 159 -10.59 10.60 19.91
N LEU A 160 -9.87 11.55 19.35
CA LEU A 160 -8.47 11.80 19.65
C LEU A 160 -8.35 13.15 20.38
N ASP A 161 -7.98 13.11 21.66
CA ASP A 161 -7.38 14.28 22.30
C ASP A 161 -5.92 14.45 21.82
N ALA A 162 -5.33 15.60 22.09
CA ALA A 162 -3.99 15.94 21.59
C ALA A 162 -2.91 14.93 21.99
N ALA A 163 -2.92 14.46 23.25
CA ALA A 163 -1.92 13.52 23.74
C ALA A 163 -2.07 12.13 23.09
N ARG A 164 -3.30 11.67 22.89
CA ARG A 164 -3.57 10.41 22.19
C ARG A 164 -3.24 10.51 20.71
N ALA A 165 -3.49 11.66 20.08
CA ALA A 165 -3.16 11.90 18.69
C ALA A 165 -1.64 11.81 18.45
N GLU A 166 -0.84 12.46 19.31
CA GLU A 166 0.62 12.41 19.25
C GLU A 166 1.16 11.00 19.44
N LYS A 167 0.68 10.28 20.47
CA LYS A 167 1.09 8.89 20.73
C LYS A 167 0.76 7.97 19.54
N ARG A 168 -0.42 8.13 18.93
CA ARG A 168 -0.80 7.35 17.75
C ARG A 168 0.05 7.70 16.54
N LEU A 169 0.34 8.97 16.31
CA LEU A 169 1.22 9.38 15.22
C LEU A 169 2.62 8.77 15.35
N ALA A 170 3.19 8.80 16.56
CA ALA A 170 4.48 8.16 16.83
C ALA A 170 4.43 6.65 16.58
N HIS A 171 3.36 5.98 16.99
CA HIS A 171 3.13 4.55 16.72
C HIS A 171 3.03 4.26 15.21
N TRP A 172 2.23 5.02 14.47
CA TRP A 172 2.09 4.82 13.02
C TRP A 172 3.38 5.10 12.25
N ARG A 173 4.20 6.06 12.69
CA ARG A 173 5.54 6.28 12.14
C ARG A 173 6.43 5.05 12.33
N ALA A 174 6.36 4.39 13.48
CA ALA A 174 7.08 3.15 13.71
C ALA A 174 6.56 2.00 12.81
N VAL A 175 5.24 1.92 12.57
CA VAL A 175 4.65 0.96 11.62
C VAL A 175 5.14 1.22 10.19
N VAL A 176 5.21 2.49 9.76
CA VAL A 176 5.77 2.88 8.46
C VAL A 176 7.23 2.42 8.34
N ALA A 177 8.05 2.72 9.34
CA ALA A 177 9.47 2.33 9.34
C ALA A 177 9.63 0.81 9.21
N SER A 178 8.90 0.03 10.02
CA SER A 178 8.93 -1.42 9.96
C SER A 178 8.43 -1.98 8.61
N ALA A 179 7.40 -1.36 8.02
CA ALA A 179 6.93 -1.73 6.69
C ALA A 179 7.99 -1.45 5.60
N CYS A 180 8.76 -0.35 5.71
CA CYS A 180 9.87 -0.04 4.82
C CYS A 180 11.05 -1.02 5.00
N GLU A 181 11.36 -1.42 6.24
CA GLU A 181 12.37 -2.46 6.52
C GLU A 181 12.03 -3.77 5.80
N GLN A 182 10.75 -4.17 5.82
CA GLN A 182 10.29 -5.42 5.23
C GLN A 182 10.13 -5.33 3.70
N SER A 183 9.59 -4.25 3.17
CA SER A 183 9.29 -4.08 1.74
C SER A 183 10.49 -3.63 0.91
N GLY A 184 11.59 -3.24 1.55
CA GLY A 184 12.78 -2.77 0.86
C GLY A 184 12.74 -1.30 0.44
N ARG A 185 11.74 -0.52 0.84
CA ARG A 185 11.69 0.91 0.56
C ARG A 185 12.75 1.66 1.35
N ALA A 186 13.48 2.56 0.70
CA ALA A 186 14.45 3.45 1.35
C ALA A 186 13.93 4.88 1.54
N ARG A 187 12.70 5.17 1.08
CA ARG A 187 11.95 6.39 1.37
C ARG A 187 10.77 6.04 2.26
N LEU A 188 10.63 6.77 3.37
CA LEU A 188 9.48 6.61 4.24
C LEU A 188 8.33 7.47 3.70
N PRO A 189 7.14 6.91 3.43
CA PRO A 189 5.97 7.72 3.17
C PRO A 189 5.69 8.63 4.36
N GLU A 190 5.33 9.88 4.06
CA GLU A 190 4.91 10.81 5.09
C GLU A 190 3.60 10.34 5.72
N ILE A 191 3.52 10.33 7.05
CA ILE A 191 2.25 10.19 7.77
C ILE A 191 1.95 11.47 8.55
N ALA A 192 0.85 12.12 8.18
CA ALA A 192 0.41 13.36 8.79
C ALA A 192 -0.24 13.13 10.15
N PRO A 193 -0.27 14.13 11.06
CA PRO A 193 -1.16 14.11 12.21
C PRO A 193 -2.62 13.93 11.79
N ALA A 194 -3.42 13.25 12.61
CA ALA A 194 -4.86 13.13 12.36
C ALA A 194 -5.54 14.50 12.47
N LEU A 195 -6.36 14.84 11.46
CA LEU A 195 -7.05 16.14 11.42
C LEU A 195 -8.47 15.98 10.87
N PRO A 196 -9.38 16.95 11.17
CA PRO A 196 -10.72 16.96 10.59
C PRO A 196 -10.67 17.02 9.06
N LEU A 197 -11.60 16.32 8.40
CA LEU A 197 -11.69 16.33 6.92
C LEU A 197 -11.76 17.76 6.36
N ALA A 198 -12.60 18.63 6.94
CA ALA A 198 -12.72 20.02 6.49
C ALA A 198 -11.39 20.76 6.55
N ALA A 199 -10.67 20.66 7.68
CA ALA A 199 -9.36 21.31 7.84
C ALA A 199 -8.32 20.77 6.85
N TRP A 200 -8.38 19.48 6.50
CA TRP A 200 -7.50 18.94 5.46
C TRP A 200 -7.85 19.49 4.08
N LEU A 201 -9.14 19.58 3.74
CA LEU A 201 -9.59 20.15 2.45
C LEU A 201 -9.12 21.58 2.27
N ASP A 202 -9.10 22.39 3.33
CA ASP A 202 -8.60 23.77 3.31
C ASP A 202 -7.09 23.87 2.98
N THR A 203 -6.34 22.78 3.20
CA THR A 203 -4.90 22.73 2.87
C THR A 203 -4.63 22.35 1.41
N LEU A 204 -5.64 21.91 0.66
CA LEU A 204 -5.46 21.44 -0.70
C LEU A 204 -5.36 22.62 -1.66
N ALA A 205 -4.15 22.92 -2.10
CA ALA A 205 -3.92 23.86 -3.19
C ALA A 205 -4.35 23.26 -4.55
N GLY A 206 -4.40 24.10 -5.58
CA GLY A 206 -4.62 23.65 -6.97
C GLY A 206 -3.38 22.96 -7.54
N ASP A 207 -3.03 21.81 -6.97
CA ASP A 207 -1.81 21.04 -7.23
C ASP A 207 -1.87 20.16 -8.49
N GLY A 208 -3.04 20.12 -9.15
CA GLY A 208 -3.27 19.28 -10.34
C GLY A 208 -3.36 17.78 -10.07
N ALA A 209 -3.35 17.35 -8.80
CA ALA A 209 -3.55 15.96 -8.43
C ALA A 209 -5.01 15.52 -8.68
N LEU A 210 -5.18 14.29 -9.15
CA LEU A 210 -6.50 13.70 -9.34
C LEU A 210 -7.15 13.41 -7.97
N ARG A 211 -8.35 13.95 -7.74
CA ARG A 211 -9.06 13.86 -6.46
C ARG A 211 -10.15 12.80 -6.52
N LEU A 212 -10.02 11.76 -5.70
CA LEU A 212 -10.90 10.58 -5.71
C LEU A 212 -11.43 10.26 -4.31
N ALA A 213 -12.71 9.96 -4.21
CA ALA A 213 -13.33 9.43 -2.99
C ALA A 213 -13.93 8.05 -3.26
N LEU A 214 -13.60 7.05 -2.45
CA LEU A 214 -14.20 5.72 -2.58
C LEU A 214 -15.65 5.74 -2.11
N LEU A 215 -16.56 5.67 -3.07
CA LEU A 215 -18.00 5.70 -2.84
C LEU A 215 -18.67 4.50 -3.51
N PRO A 216 -19.42 3.65 -2.78
CA PRO A 216 -20.10 2.48 -3.37
C PRO A 216 -21.07 2.84 -4.48
N ALA A 217 -21.72 4.02 -4.39
CA ALA A 217 -22.69 4.52 -5.38
C ALA A 217 -22.05 5.20 -6.59
N ALA A 218 -20.73 5.36 -6.64
CA ALA A 218 -20.05 5.98 -7.78
C ALA A 218 -20.15 5.12 -9.04
N SER A 219 -20.08 5.77 -10.20
CA SER A 219 -20.09 5.11 -11.52
C SER A 219 -18.69 4.94 -12.12
N ARG A 220 -17.77 5.85 -11.81
CA ARG A 220 -16.44 5.89 -12.41
C ARG A 220 -15.58 4.71 -11.94
N SER A 221 -14.88 4.06 -12.88
CA SER A 221 -14.00 2.94 -12.61
C SER A 221 -12.52 3.37 -12.65
N SER A 222 -11.63 2.57 -12.04
CA SER A 222 -10.19 2.84 -12.02
C SER A 222 -9.54 2.85 -13.42
N ARG A 223 -10.13 2.17 -14.39
CA ARG A 223 -9.61 2.10 -15.78
C ARG A 223 -9.82 3.39 -16.58
N GLU A 224 -10.77 4.22 -16.17
CA GLU A 224 -11.13 5.48 -16.85
C GLU A 224 -10.30 6.67 -16.37
N LEU A 225 -9.48 6.46 -15.34
CA LEU A 225 -8.70 7.52 -14.74
C LEU A 225 -7.52 7.93 -15.63
N ARG A 226 -7.12 9.18 -15.49
CA ARG A 226 -5.90 9.73 -16.10
C ARG A 226 -5.18 10.54 -15.03
N PHE A 227 -3.96 10.17 -14.75
CA PHE A 227 -3.10 10.86 -13.79
C PHE A 227 -2.12 11.78 -14.51
N THR A 228 -1.81 12.90 -13.86
CA THR A 228 -0.68 13.76 -14.19
C THR A 228 0.51 13.36 -13.32
N ALA A 229 1.64 14.01 -13.50
CA ALA A 229 2.82 13.84 -12.63
C ALA A 229 2.54 14.24 -11.16
N ALA A 230 1.48 15.01 -10.90
CA ALA A 230 1.03 15.34 -9.54
C ALA A 230 0.39 14.16 -8.80
N GLY A 231 0.14 13.04 -9.50
CA GLY A 231 -0.44 11.84 -8.91
C GLY A 231 -1.90 11.98 -8.50
N GLY A 232 -2.27 11.44 -7.33
CA GLY A 232 -3.66 11.44 -6.89
C GLY A 232 -3.86 11.44 -5.38
N LEU A 233 -5.00 11.98 -4.96
CA LEU A 233 -5.53 11.97 -3.60
C LEU A 233 -6.69 10.98 -3.53
N LEU A 234 -6.61 9.99 -2.65
CA LEU A 234 -7.61 8.95 -2.47
C LEU A 234 -8.22 9.03 -1.08
N VAL A 235 -9.49 9.39 -0.97
CA VAL A 235 -10.23 9.44 0.29
C VAL A 235 -10.99 8.16 0.53
N VAL A 236 -10.84 7.61 1.73
CA VAL A 236 -11.53 6.39 2.20
C VAL A 236 -12.19 6.67 3.55
N GLY A 237 -13.46 6.36 3.69
CA GLY A 237 -14.19 6.52 4.94
C GLY A 237 -13.78 5.50 6.02
N PRO A 238 -14.08 5.77 7.31
CA PRO A 238 -13.94 4.79 8.39
C PRO A 238 -14.98 3.66 8.25
N GLU A 239 -15.15 2.81 9.28
CA GLU A 239 -16.11 1.70 9.27
C GLU A 239 -17.56 2.15 8.98
N GLY A 240 -17.95 3.32 9.48
CA GLY A 240 -19.26 3.94 9.23
C GLY A 240 -19.41 4.56 7.84
N GLY A 241 -18.34 4.51 7.01
CA GLY A 241 -18.29 5.20 5.71
C GLY A 241 -18.17 6.72 5.85
N LEU A 242 -18.32 7.43 4.73
CA LEU A 242 -18.41 8.89 4.68
C LEU A 242 -19.86 9.33 4.92
N GLY A 243 -20.06 10.37 5.73
CA GLY A 243 -21.36 10.99 5.95
C GLY A 243 -21.77 11.90 4.79
N GLU A 244 -23.01 12.37 4.79
CA GLU A 244 -23.51 13.28 3.74
C GLU A 244 -22.74 14.59 3.72
N ARG A 245 -22.38 15.12 4.89
CA ARG A 245 -21.56 16.34 5.01
C ARG A 245 -20.15 16.12 4.44
N ASP A 246 -19.53 14.97 4.73
CA ASP A 246 -18.23 14.63 4.19
C ASP A 246 -18.27 14.56 2.66
N ILE A 247 -19.27 13.87 2.11
CA ILE A 247 -19.45 13.73 0.65
C ILE A 247 -19.68 15.09 0.00
N GLY A 248 -20.53 15.93 0.61
CA GLY A 248 -20.77 17.30 0.12
C GLY A 248 -19.51 18.15 0.10
N ALA A 249 -18.71 18.11 1.17
CA ALA A 249 -17.45 18.85 1.27
C ALA A 249 -16.41 18.34 0.25
N LEU A 250 -16.28 17.02 0.08
CA LEU A 250 -15.41 16.42 -0.92
C LEU A 250 -15.81 16.81 -2.34
N THR A 251 -17.11 16.78 -2.66
CA THR A 251 -17.61 17.19 -3.98
C THR A 251 -17.32 18.67 -4.24
N ALA A 252 -17.56 19.54 -3.26
CA ALA A 252 -17.23 20.97 -3.37
C ALA A 252 -15.72 21.21 -3.55
N ALA A 253 -14.88 20.35 -2.98
CA ALA A 253 -13.43 20.39 -3.16
C ALA A 253 -12.94 19.68 -4.44
N GLY A 254 -13.84 19.25 -5.35
CA GLY A 254 -13.50 18.67 -6.64
C GLY A 254 -13.11 17.17 -6.59
N PHE A 255 -13.54 16.44 -5.57
CA PHE A 255 -13.35 14.99 -5.54
C PHE A 255 -14.42 14.27 -6.35
N ASP A 256 -13.98 13.38 -7.24
CA ASP A 256 -14.84 12.47 -7.98
C ASP A 256 -15.06 11.16 -7.21
N GLY A 257 -16.24 10.58 -7.33
CA GLY A 257 -16.51 9.26 -6.77
C GLY A 257 -15.84 8.14 -7.58
N LEU A 258 -15.12 7.24 -6.91
CA LEU A 258 -14.51 6.04 -7.47
C LEU A 258 -15.16 4.79 -6.91
N ARG A 259 -15.52 3.83 -7.78
CA ARG A 259 -16.08 2.52 -7.41
C ARG A 259 -15.09 1.39 -7.72
N LEU A 260 -14.89 0.50 -6.74
CA LEU A 260 -14.08 -0.71 -6.88
C LEU A 260 -14.98 -1.96 -7.02
N GLY A 261 -15.68 -2.06 -8.15
CA GLY A 261 -16.58 -3.19 -8.43
C GLY A 261 -17.93 -3.13 -7.67
N PRO A 262 -18.72 -4.22 -7.68
CA PRO A 262 -20.10 -4.22 -7.20
C PRO A 262 -20.26 -4.51 -5.69
N ARG A 263 -19.20 -4.86 -5.01
CA ARG A 263 -19.23 -5.24 -3.59
C ARG A 263 -18.82 -4.09 -2.69
N ILE A 264 -19.43 -4.01 -1.51
CA ILE A 264 -18.99 -3.09 -0.46
C ILE A 264 -17.76 -3.72 0.22
N LEU A 265 -16.66 -3.00 0.19
CA LEU A 265 -15.42 -3.40 0.85
C LEU A 265 -15.35 -2.79 2.26
N ARG A 266 -14.72 -3.49 3.19
CA ARG A 266 -14.39 -2.93 4.49
C ARG A 266 -13.37 -1.81 4.35
N THR A 267 -13.34 -0.89 5.32
CA THR A 267 -12.45 0.29 5.27
C THR A 267 -10.97 -0.11 5.08
N GLU A 268 -10.52 -1.13 5.81
CA GLU A 268 -9.16 -1.66 5.69
C GLU A 268 -8.87 -2.32 4.33
N THR A 269 -9.90 -2.82 3.64
CA THR A 269 -9.75 -3.45 2.32
C THR A 269 -9.87 -2.41 1.20
N ALA A 270 -10.77 -1.45 1.33
CA ALA A 270 -11.12 -0.53 0.25
C ALA A 270 -9.93 0.33 -0.20
N GLY A 271 -9.24 0.97 0.76
CA GLY A 271 -8.05 1.79 0.46
C GLY A 271 -6.92 1.00 -0.16
N LEU A 272 -6.63 -0.18 0.39
CA LEU A 272 -5.55 -1.04 -0.10
C LEU A 272 -5.85 -1.60 -1.49
N ALA A 273 -7.07 -2.05 -1.74
CA ALA A 273 -7.50 -2.52 -3.06
C ALA A 273 -7.44 -1.40 -4.11
N ALA A 274 -7.80 -0.15 -3.73
CA ALA A 274 -7.68 0.99 -4.62
C ALA A 274 -6.21 1.31 -4.93
N LEU A 275 -5.34 1.38 -3.91
CA LEU A 275 -3.91 1.60 -4.10
C LEU A 275 -3.31 0.55 -5.03
N ALA A 276 -3.53 -0.75 -4.76
CA ALA A 276 -3.03 -1.83 -5.59
C ALA A 276 -3.53 -1.74 -7.04
N ALA A 277 -4.83 -1.46 -7.25
CA ALA A 277 -5.39 -1.32 -8.60
C ALA A 277 -4.83 -0.10 -9.35
N LEU A 278 -4.63 1.03 -8.66
CA LEU A 278 -4.09 2.24 -9.27
C LEU A 278 -2.60 2.09 -9.60
N GLN A 279 -1.82 1.48 -8.72
CA GLN A 279 -0.41 1.18 -8.98
C GLN A 279 -0.26 0.19 -10.15
N ALA A 280 -1.05 -0.88 -10.20
CA ALA A 280 -1.01 -1.84 -11.29
C ALA A 280 -1.44 -1.28 -12.66
N LEU A 281 -2.31 -0.26 -12.69
CA LEU A 281 -2.82 0.32 -13.93
C LEU A 281 -2.03 1.55 -14.41
N HIS A 282 -1.41 2.28 -13.49
CA HIS A 282 -0.87 3.62 -13.75
C HIS A 282 0.49 3.88 -13.09
N GLY A 283 0.98 2.98 -12.24
CA GLY A 283 2.23 3.09 -11.48
C GLY A 283 3.29 2.09 -11.95
N ASP A 284 3.76 1.27 -11.02
CA ASP A 284 4.88 0.32 -11.15
C ASP A 284 4.45 -1.16 -11.22
N GLY A 285 3.17 -1.43 -11.40
CA GLY A 285 2.60 -2.79 -11.49
C GLY A 285 2.61 -3.40 -12.89
#